data_48d43be542fcfe52210e720e0a9840e7
#
_entry.id   48d43be542fcfe52210e720e0a9840e7
#
_cell.length_a   1.000
_cell.length_b   1.000
_cell.length_c   1.000
_cell.angle_alpha   90.00
_cell.angle_beta   90.00
_cell.angle_gamma   90.00
#
_symmetry.space_group_name_H-M   'P 1'
#
loop_
_entity.id
_entity.type
_entity.pdbx_description
1 polymer ?
#
loop_
_entity_poly.entity_id
_entity_poly.type
_entity_poly.pdbx_seq_one_letter_code
_entity_poly.pdbx_strand_id
1 'polypeptide(L)'
;IDYLNNALQESFNPPSKNKAEVKSGYMTFREGDKILQLKNQPDDDVYNGDIGILVDIIDAKHAEDHKTTIICQFGEIIVEYKPESWINITLAYCISVHKSQGSEYPIVIMPIIRRHAGMLQRKLIYTAVTRARKALIILGELEAFMRGIQVLELHPRETTLTQKIQQFVNGDYGF
;
A
#
# COMPACT_ATOMS: atom_id res chain seq x y z
N ILE A 1 4.38 -3.01 8.98
CA ILE A 1 4.57 -2.10 7.82
C ILE A 1 5.15 -0.78 8.31
N ASP A 2 4.55 -0.12 9.30
CA ASP A 2 4.95 1.21 9.77
C ASP A 2 6.41 1.25 10.26
N TYR A 3 6.83 0.26 11.06
CA TYR A 3 8.23 0.13 11.47
C TYR A 3 9.20 0.06 10.28
N LEU A 4 8.86 -0.72 9.25
CA LEU A 4 9.68 -0.82 8.05
C LEU A 4 9.67 0.48 7.24
N ASN A 5 8.53 1.14 7.13
CA ASN A 5 8.44 2.45 6.47
C ASN A 5 9.33 3.48 7.14
N ASN A 6 9.29 3.58 8.47
CA ASN A 6 10.14 4.52 9.21
C ASN A 6 11.64 4.20 9.06
N ALA A 7 12.02 2.91 9.19
CA ALA A 7 13.41 2.50 9.03
C ALA A 7 13.95 2.74 7.61
N LEU A 8 13.11 2.49 6.60
CA LEU A 8 13.47 2.74 5.20
C LEU A 8 13.48 4.23 4.86
N GLN A 9 12.57 5.03 5.43
CA GLN A 9 12.58 6.48 5.32
C GLN A 9 13.91 7.05 5.84
N GLU A 10 14.31 6.68 7.07
CA GLU A 10 15.59 7.13 7.64
C GLU A 10 16.81 6.72 6.80
N SER A 11 16.74 5.58 6.11
CA SER A 11 17.82 5.09 5.25
C SER A 11 17.86 5.78 3.88
N PHE A 12 16.70 5.98 3.24
CA PHE A 12 16.62 6.49 1.86
C PHE A 12 16.32 7.98 1.77
N ASN A 13 15.70 8.54 2.78
CA ASN A 13 15.34 9.95 2.86
C ASN A 13 15.57 10.48 4.29
N PRO A 14 16.84 10.53 4.78
CA PRO A 14 17.16 11.00 6.12
C PRO A 14 16.77 12.47 6.32
N PRO A 15 16.53 12.90 7.58
CA PRO A 15 16.25 14.28 7.90
C PRO A 15 17.41 15.20 7.48
N SER A 16 17.06 16.39 7.00
CA SER A 16 18.02 17.38 6.56
C SER A 16 17.51 18.78 6.89
N LYS A 17 18.40 19.71 7.18
CA LYS A 17 18.04 21.12 7.40
C LYS A 17 17.35 21.79 6.20
N ASN A 18 17.54 21.22 5.02
CA ASN A 18 17.00 21.76 3.77
C ASN A 18 15.69 21.08 3.33
N LYS A 19 15.13 20.16 4.15
CA LYS A 19 13.89 19.46 3.86
C LYS A 19 12.83 19.84 4.86
N ALA A 20 11.66 20.16 4.38
CA ALA A 20 10.50 20.37 5.22
C ALA A 20 9.97 19.04 5.76
N GLU A 21 9.51 19.07 7.00
CA GLU A 21 8.92 17.90 7.70
C GLU A 21 7.65 18.31 8.43
N VAL A 22 6.69 17.39 8.49
CA VAL A 22 5.50 17.53 9.30
C VAL A 22 5.14 16.23 9.99
N LYS A 23 4.74 16.30 11.25
CA LYS A 23 4.29 15.14 12.04
C LYS A 23 2.78 14.98 11.92
N SER A 24 2.36 13.75 11.69
CA SER A 24 0.96 13.32 11.68
C SER A 24 0.83 12.07 12.55
N GLY A 25 0.44 12.25 13.81
CA GLY A 25 0.40 11.17 14.77
C GLY A 25 1.80 10.57 15.03
N TYR A 26 1.97 9.28 14.72
CA TYR A 26 3.24 8.55 14.86
C TYR A 26 4.10 8.57 13.58
N MET A 27 3.61 9.13 12.48
CA MET A 27 4.34 9.28 11.24
C MET A 27 4.94 10.67 11.12
N THR A 28 6.09 10.76 10.46
CA THR A 28 6.68 12.01 10.00
C THR A 28 6.70 11.96 8.48
N PHE A 29 6.05 12.92 7.83
CA PHE A 29 6.16 13.13 6.40
C PHE A 29 7.29 14.12 6.13
N ARG A 30 8.10 13.84 5.12
CA ARG A 30 9.29 14.59 4.77
C ARG A 30 9.33 14.81 3.26
N GLU A 31 9.74 15.98 2.84
CA GLU A 31 9.97 16.27 1.43
C GLU A 31 10.89 15.22 0.78
N GLY A 32 10.45 14.69 -0.37
CA GLY A 32 11.08 13.57 -1.07
C GLY A 32 10.58 12.18 -0.67
N ASP A 33 9.63 12.07 0.27
CA ASP A 33 9.08 10.78 0.66
C ASP A 33 8.25 10.15 -0.46
N LYS A 34 8.32 8.81 -0.52
CA LYS A 34 7.36 8.02 -1.30
C LYS A 34 6.05 7.93 -0.54
N ILE A 35 4.96 8.26 -1.20
CA ILE A 35 3.61 8.33 -0.63
C ILE A 35 2.68 7.35 -1.35
N LEU A 36 1.85 6.66 -0.58
CA LEU A 36 0.77 5.81 -1.07
C LEU A 36 -0.56 6.49 -0.77
N GLN A 37 -1.40 6.62 -1.80
CA GLN A 37 -2.79 7.02 -1.65
C GLN A 37 -3.62 5.89 -1.04
N LEU A 38 -4.42 6.19 -0.02
CA LEU A 38 -5.21 5.20 0.73
C LEU A 38 -6.69 5.20 0.38
N LYS A 39 -7.19 6.30 -0.21
CA LYS A 39 -8.60 6.48 -0.59
C LYS A 39 -8.70 7.02 -2.00
N ASN A 40 -9.80 6.69 -2.68
CA ASN A 40 -10.09 7.30 -3.96
C ASN A 40 -10.44 8.79 -3.78
N GLN A 41 -9.83 9.64 -4.59
CA GLN A 41 -10.11 11.07 -4.74
C GLN A 41 -10.38 11.37 -6.23
N PRO A 42 -11.59 11.05 -6.73
CA PRO A 42 -11.91 11.19 -8.17
C PRO A 42 -11.81 12.63 -8.67
N ASP A 43 -12.05 13.60 -7.80
CA ASP A 43 -11.97 15.03 -8.14
C ASP A 43 -10.53 15.47 -8.46
N ASP A 44 -9.54 14.78 -7.88
CA ASP A 44 -8.11 14.99 -8.11
C ASP A 44 -7.51 13.95 -9.06
N ASP A 45 -8.32 13.02 -9.59
CA ASP A 45 -7.91 11.88 -10.45
C ASP A 45 -6.82 11.00 -9.82
N VAL A 46 -6.87 10.81 -8.48
CA VAL A 46 -5.95 9.96 -7.72
C VAL A 46 -6.73 8.89 -6.96
N TYR A 47 -6.24 7.64 -7.03
CA TYR A 47 -6.97 6.48 -6.55
C TYR A 47 -6.18 5.70 -5.48
N ASN A 48 -6.93 4.92 -4.69
CA ASN A 48 -6.34 4.03 -3.69
C ASN A 48 -5.35 3.05 -4.34
N GLY A 49 -4.10 3.08 -3.87
CA GLY A 49 -3.01 2.29 -4.40
C GLY A 49 -2.01 3.07 -5.26
N ASP A 50 -2.34 4.29 -5.67
CA ASP A 50 -1.42 5.16 -6.40
C ASP A 50 -0.22 5.54 -5.53
N ILE A 51 0.95 5.55 -6.15
CA ILE A 51 2.20 5.92 -5.50
C ILE A 51 2.72 7.22 -6.11
N GLY A 52 2.96 8.18 -5.22
CA GLY A 52 3.52 9.49 -5.55
C GLY A 52 4.75 9.84 -4.74
N ILE A 53 5.21 11.06 -4.92
CA ILE A 53 6.31 11.66 -4.17
C ILE A 53 5.78 12.90 -3.45
N LEU A 54 6.13 13.07 -2.19
CA LEU A 54 5.91 14.31 -1.46
C LEU A 54 6.91 15.35 -1.98
N VAL A 55 6.41 16.36 -2.68
CA VAL A 55 7.27 17.34 -3.36
C VAL A 55 7.47 18.60 -2.55
N ASP A 56 6.52 18.95 -1.67
CA ASP A 56 6.62 20.14 -0.83
C ASP A 56 5.74 20.06 0.42
N ILE A 57 6.10 20.84 1.44
CA ILE A 57 5.28 21.05 2.65
C ILE A 57 5.22 22.56 2.91
N ILE A 58 4.06 23.15 2.69
CA ILE A 58 3.80 24.57 2.98
C ILE A 58 3.44 24.69 4.47
N ASP A 59 4.28 25.38 5.25
CA ASP A 59 3.99 25.66 6.65
C ASP A 59 2.76 26.59 6.79
N ALA A 60 1.95 26.37 7.82
CA ALA A 60 0.78 27.18 8.16
C ALA A 60 1.05 28.70 8.22
N LYS A 61 2.29 29.09 8.52
CA LYS A 61 2.69 30.52 8.56
C LYS A 61 2.76 31.15 7.19
N HIS A 62 2.95 30.35 6.14
CA HIS A 62 3.08 30.78 4.74
C HIS A 62 1.84 30.44 3.91
N ALA A 63 0.89 29.67 4.45
CA ALA A 63 -0.36 29.33 3.78
C ALA A 63 -1.44 30.40 4.05
N GLU A 64 -2.22 30.74 3.02
CA GLU A 64 -3.30 31.74 3.11
C GLU A 64 -4.39 31.34 4.13
N ASP A 65 -4.67 30.03 4.25
CA ASP A 65 -5.65 29.47 5.16
C ASP A 65 -5.09 29.10 6.55
N HIS A 66 -3.82 29.43 6.82
CA HIS A 66 -3.10 29.09 8.04
C HIS A 66 -3.09 27.59 8.38
N LYS A 67 -3.14 26.73 7.37
CA LYS A 67 -3.04 25.27 7.52
C LYS A 67 -1.78 24.72 6.84
N THR A 68 -1.05 23.88 7.52
CA THR A 68 0.08 23.17 6.91
C THR A 68 -0.43 22.26 5.79
N THR A 69 0.10 22.40 4.58
CA THR A 69 -0.33 21.66 3.40
C THR A 69 0.79 20.77 2.92
N ILE A 70 0.50 19.47 2.74
CA ILE A 70 1.40 18.51 2.08
C ILE A 70 1.06 18.49 0.60
N ILE A 71 2.06 18.67 -0.27
CA ILE A 71 1.91 18.59 -1.73
C ILE A 71 2.54 17.31 -2.22
N CYS A 72 1.74 16.46 -2.87
CA CYS A 72 2.19 15.20 -3.46
C CYS A 72 2.01 15.20 -4.96
N GLN A 73 2.96 14.59 -5.66
CA GLN A 73 2.92 14.39 -7.11
C GLN A 73 2.72 12.92 -7.43
N PHE A 74 1.65 12.59 -8.17
CA PHE A 74 1.31 11.26 -8.69
C PHE A 74 1.39 11.30 -10.22
N GLY A 75 2.54 10.89 -10.78
CA GLY A 75 2.80 11.09 -12.21
C GLY A 75 2.79 12.55 -12.60
N GLU A 76 1.84 12.95 -13.44
CA GLU A 76 1.65 14.37 -13.85
C GLU A 76 0.68 15.13 -12.94
N ILE A 77 0.03 14.45 -11.99
CA ILE A 77 -1.01 15.03 -11.14
C ILE A 77 -0.38 15.55 -9.85
N ILE A 78 -0.72 16.77 -9.45
CA ILE A 78 -0.31 17.37 -8.19
C ILE A 78 -1.54 17.51 -7.29
N VAL A 79 -1.46 17.00 -6.06
CA VAL A 79 -2.55 17.01 -5.08
C VAL A 79 -2.09 17.67 -3.78
N GLU A 80 -2.94 18.53 -3.24
CA GLU A 80 -2.74 19.17 -1.95
C GLU A 80 -3.52 18.45 -0.85
N TYR A 81 -2.83 18.13 0.24
CA TYR A 81 -3.40 17.49 1.41
C TYR A 81 -3.38 18.44 2.61
N LYS A 82 -4.54 18.88 3.03
CA LYS A 82 -4.74 19.65 4.28
C LYS A 82 -4.73 18.68 5.48
N PRO A 83 -4.57 19.15 6.73
CA PRO A 83 -4.48 18.29 7.90
C PRO A 83 -5.60 17.25 8.02
N GLU A 84 -6.83 17.60 7.67
CA GLU A 84 -8.00 16.73 7.66
C GLU A 84 -7.92 15.60 6.64
N SER A 85 -7.16 15.76 5.57
CA SER A 85 -6.98 14.77 4.50
C SER A 85 -5.66 13.96 4.61
N TRP A 86 -4.79 14.26 5.56
CA TRP A 86 -3.54 13.48 5.76
C TRP A 86 -3.79 12.01 6.05
N ILE A 87 -4.96 11.66 6.60
CA ILE A 87 -5.39 10.26 6.79
C ILE A 87 -5.55 9.49 5.46
N ASN A 88 -5.60 10.20 4.33
CA ASN A 88 -5.74 9.59 3.01
C ASN A 88 -4.41 9.15 2.41
N ILE A 89 -3.29 9.47 3.05
CA ILE A 89 -1.94 9.14 2.58
C ILE A 89 -1.11 8.43 3.65
N THR A 90 -0.09 7.70 3.22
CA THR A 90 0.90 7.07 4.10
C THR A 90 2.24 6.91 3.37
N LEU A 91 3.31 6.61 4.12
CA LEU A 91 4.61 6.29 3.53
C LEU A 91 4.53 5.02 2.67
N ALA A 92 5.25 5.00 1.55
CA ALA A 92 5.23 3.93 0.54
C ALA A 92 6.58 3.25 0.31
N TYR A 93 7.51 3.30 1.27
CA TYR A 93 8.75 2.52 1.19
C TYR A 93 8.50 1.03 1.37
N CYS A 94 7.50 0.67 2.16
CA CYS A 94 7.02 -0.68 2.37
C CYS A 94 5.49 -0.70 2.33
N ILE A 95 4.92 -1.52 1.44
CA ILE A 95 3.47 -1.66 1.28
C ILE A 95 3.04 -3.11 1.45
N SER A 96 1.78 -3.36 1.77
CA SER A 96 1.24 -4.72 1.82
C SER A 96 1.04 -5.30 0.42
N VAL A 97 1.10 -6.63 0.30
CA VAL A 97 0.84 -7.32 -0.96
C VAL A 97 -0.54 -6.95 -1.56
N HIS A 98 -1.56 -6.78 -0.71
CA HIS A 98 -2.90 -6.39 -1.17
C HIS A 98 -2.91 -4.99 -1.80
N LYS A 99 -2.16 -4.04 -1.22
CA LYS A 99 -2.06 -2.68 -1.75
C LYS A 99 -1.17 -2.58 -3.00
N SER A 100 -0.36 -3.59 -3.27
CA SER A 100 0.44 -3.68 -4.50
C SER A 100 -0.31 -4.29 -5.68
N GLN A 101 -1.56 -4.74 -5.49
CA GLN A 101 -2.38 -5.32 -6.56
C GLN A 101 -2.64 -4.29 -7.66
N GLY A 102 -2.45 -4.71 -8.92
CA GLY A 102 -2.56 -3.82 -10.08
C GLY A 102 -1.26 -3.06 -10.43
N SER A 103 -0.34 -2.90 -9.47
CA SER A 103 0.92 -2.20 -9.71
C SER A 103 2.06 -3.17 -9.99
N GLU A 104 3.08 -2.69 -10.71
CA GLU A 104 4.31 -3.45 -10.99
C GLU A 104 5.54 -2.61 -10.62
N TYR A 105 6.58 -3.29 -10.14
CA TYR A 105 7.81 -2.64 -9.67
C TYR A 105 9.01 -3.23 -10.37
N PRO A 106 10.05 -2.46 -10.71
CA PRO A 106 11.27 -2.99 -11.28
C PRO A 106 11.92 -4.05 -10.40
N ILE A 107 11.98 -3.80 -9.09
CA ILE A 107 12.55 -4.70 -8.09
C ILE A 107 11.57 -4.81 -6.92
N VAL A 108 11.30 -6.04 -6.49
CA VAL A 108 10.51 -6.33 -5.30
C VAL A 108 11.38 -7.05 -4.28
N ILE A 109 11.37 -6.57 -3.05
CA ILE A 109 12.00 -7.23 -1.90
C ILE A 109 10.89 -7.73 -1.00
N MET A 110 10.81 -9.05 -0.81
CA MET A 110 9.76 -9.72 -0.05
C MET A 110 10.34 -10.37 1.21
N PRO A 111 10.17 -9.79 2.41
CA PRO A 111 10.58 -10.44 3.65
C PRO A 111 9.60 -11.54 4.05
N ILE A 112 10.11 -12.72 4.39
CA ILE A 112 9.33 -13.88 4.84
C ILE A 112 9.86 -14.36 6.20
N ILE A 113 8.98 -14.33 7.20
CA ILE A 113 9.27 -14.79 8.55
C ILE A 113 8.20 -15.76 9.04
N ARG A 114 8.56 -16.72 9.90
CA ARG A 114 7.61 -17.71 10.47
C ARG A 114 6.41 -17.11 11.16
N ARG A 115 6.59 -15.93 11.77
CA ARG A 115 5.47 -15.21 12.41
C ARG A 115 4.32 -14.90 11.43
N HIS A 116 4.61 -14.82 10.14
CA HIS A 116 3.62 -14.59 9.09
C HIS A 116 3.04 -15.88 8.50
N ALA A 117 3.46 -17.06 8.97
CA ALA A 117 3.07 -18.36 8.39
C ALA A 117 1.54 -18.55 8.29
N GLY A 118 0.78 -18.05 9.27
CA GLY A 118 -0.69 -18.09 9.22
C GLY A 118 -1.33 -17.24 8.11
N MET A 119 -0.59 -16.32 7.50
CA MET A 119 -1.06 -15.49 6.38
C MET A 119 -0.45 -15.92 5.04
N LEU A 120 0.65 -16.68 5.07
CA LEU A 120 1.33 -17.13 3.87
C LEU A 120 0.52 -18.24 3.20
N GLN A 121 0.01 -17.95 2.03
CA GLN A 121 -0.70 -18.89 1.17
C GLN A 121 -0.27 -18.68 -0.29
N ARG A 122 -0.44 -19.70 -1.11
CA ARG A 122 0.00 -19.69 -2.52
C ARG A 122 -0.48 -18.45 -3.28
N LYS A 123 -1.75 -18.08 -3.13
CA LYS A 123 -2.33 -16.91 -3.82
C LYS A 123 -1.63 -15.60 -3.43
N LEU A 124 -1.33 -15.42 -2.14
CA LEU A 124 -0.65 -14.22 -1.65
C LEU A 124 0.79 -14.15 -2.18
N ILE A 125 1.52 -15.28 -2.09
CA ILE A 125 2.89 -15.38 -2.61
C ILE A 125 2.91 -15.12 -4.11
N TYR A 126 2.01 -15.75 -4.87
CA TYR A 126 1.86 -15.52 -6.31
C TYR A 126 1.62 -14.04 -6.62
N THR A 127 0.69 -13.39 -5.92
CA THR A 127 0.41 -11.95 -6.10
C THR A 127 1.66 -11.11 -5.86
N ALA A 128 2.44 -11.40 -4.81
CA ALA A 128 3.66 -10.66 -4.50
C ALA A 128 4.75 -10.87 -5.56
N VAL A 129 4.97 -12.12 -5.98
CA VAL A 129 5.99 -12.49 -6.98
C VAL A 129 5.71 -11.83 -8.33
N THR A 130 4.44 -11.81 -8.74
CA THR A 130 4.03 -11.21 -10.03
C THR A 130 4.10 -9.68 -10.04
N ARG A 131 4.42 -9.03 -8.92
CA ARG A 131 4.67 -7.57 -8.88
C ARG A 131 6.06 -7.19 -9.39
N ALA A 132 7.01 -8.14 -9.46
CA ALA A 132 8.37 -7.86 -9.89
C ALA A 132 8.52 -7.94 -11.42
N ARG A 133 9.00 -6.85 -12.05
CA ARG A 133 9.27 -6.82 -13.51
C ARG A 133 10.67 -7.28 -13.87
N LYS A 134 11.69 -6.95 -13.08
CA LYS A 134 13.10 -7.23 -13.38
C LYS A 134 13.73 -8.18 -12.39
N ALA A 135 13.50 -7.98 -11.08
CA ALA A 135 14.10 -8.80 -10.04
C ALA A 135 13.19 -8.96 -8.83
N LEU A 136 13.18 -10.16 -8.27
CA LEU A 136 12.54 -10.49 -7.00
C LEU A 136 13.61 -10.97 -6.02
N ILE A 137 13.66 -10.36 -4.85
CA ILE A 137 14.55 -10.76 -3.76
C ILE A 137 13.69 -11.25 -2.60
N ILE A 138 13.80 -12.52 -2.25
CA ILE A 138 13.11 -13.10 -1.10
C ILE A 138 14.11 -13.16 0.05
N LEU A 139 13.79 -12.54 1.17
CA LEU A 139 14.63 -12.50 2.36
C LEU A 139 13.94 -13.23 3.52
N GLY A 140 14.67 -14.08 4.22
CA GLY A 140 14.18 -14.70 5.44
C GLY A 140 14.13 -16.22 5.41
N GLU A 141 13.04 -16.83 5.90
CA GLU A 141 12.97 -18.25 6.21
C GLU A 141 12.38 -19.06 5.05
N LEU A 142 13.26 -19.84 4.39
CA LEU A 142 12.90 -20.70 3.26
C LEU A 142 11.78 -21.70 3.60
N GLU A 143 11.80 -22.27 4.80
CA GLU A 143 10.74 -23.20 5.24
C GLU A 143 9.36 -22.54 5.27
N ALA A 144 9.27 -21.29 5.76
CA ALA A 144 8.02 -20.55 5.81
C ALA A 144 7.50 -20.26 4.39
N PHE A 145 8.39 -19.91 3.48
CA PHE A 145 8.08 -19.74 2.06
C PHE A 145 7.57 -21.02 1.42
N MET A 146 8.29 -22.14 1.59
CA MET A 146 7.92 -23.43 1.01
C MET A 146 6.56 -23.95 1.54
N ARG A 147 6.31 -23.79 2.84
CA ARG A 147 5.00 -24.11 3.41
C ARG A 147 3.90 -23.23 2.81
N GLY A 148 4.14 -21.91 2.70
CA GLY A 148 3.16 -20.98 2.12
C GLY A 148 2.78 -21.33 0.68
N ILE A 149 3.72 -21.83 -0.14
CA ILE A 149 3.43 -22.28 -1.51
C ILE A 149 2.50 -23.51 -1.52
N GLN A 150 2.60 -24.39 -0.51
CA GLN A 150 1.78 -25.60 -0.42
C GLN A 150 0.35 -25.30 0.06
N VAL A 151 0.14 -24.21 0.78
CA VAL A 151 -1.19 -23.82 1.28
C VAL A 151 -2.01 -23.23 0.13
N LEU A 152 -3.03 -23.97 -0.30
CA LEU A 152 -3.92 -23.55 -1.39
C LEU A 152 -4.89 -22.46 -0.94
N GLU A 153 -5.58 -22.70 0.15
CA GLU A 153 -6.55 -21.77 0.76
C GLU A 153 -6.67 -22.08 2.26
N LEU A 154 -6.50 -21.06 3.11
CA LEU A 154 -6.65 -21.22 4.57
C LEU A 154 -8.13 -21.32 4.97
N HIS A 155 -8.97 -20.61 4.24
CA HIS A 155 -10.43 -20.63 4.43
C HIS A 155 -11.09 -20.65 3.05
N PRO A 156 -11.63 -21.81 2.60
CA PRO A 156 -12.42 -21.83 1.37
C PRO A 156 -13.62 -20.89 1.52
N ARG A 157 -13.90 -20.11 0.48
CA ARG A 157 -15.08 -19.23 0.49
C ARG A 157 -16.32 -20.09 0.44
N GLU A 158 -17.09 -20.09 1.52
CA GLU A 158 -18.46 -20.60 1.49
C GLU A 158 -19.34 -19.60 0.75
N THR A 159 -19.87 -19.99 -0.39
CA THR A 159 -20.76 -19.15 -1.17
C THR A 159 -22.00 -19.95 -1.56
N THR A 160 -23.16 -19.32 -1.52
CA THR A 160 -24.42 -19.90 -1.97
C THR A 160 -24.60 -19.76 -3.50
N LEU A 161 -23.59 -19.25 -4.24
CA LEU A 161 -23.70 -18.98 -5.66
C LEU A 161 -24.06 -20.24 -6.47
N THR A 162 -23.37 -21.35 -6.21
CA THR A 162 -23.65 -22.64 -6.90
C THR A 162 -25.07 -23.10 -6.64
N GLN A 163 -25.53 -23.02 -5.37
CA GLN A 163 -26.89 -23.38 -5.01
C GLN A 163 -27.92 -22.48 -5.70
N LYS A 164 -27.68 -21.15 -5.72
CA LYS A 164 -28.57 -20.21 -6.41
C LYS A 164 -28.60 -20.43 -7.92
N ILE A 165 -27.46 -20.73 -8.54
CA ILE A 165 -27.43 -21.07 -9.98
C ILE A 165 -28.22 -22.36 -10.24
N GLN A 166 -28.06 -23.39 -9.42
CA GLN A 166 -28.82 -24.63 -9.55
C GLN A 166 -30.33 -24.41 -9.39
N GLN A 167 -30.75 -23.63 -8.39
CA GLN A 167 -32.16 -23.24 -8.20
C GLN A 167 -32.69 -22.49 -9.43
N PHE A 168 -31.90 -21.55 -9.97
CA PHE A 168 -32.27 -20.81 -11.16
C PHE A 168 -32.44 -21.71 -12.38
N VAL A 169 -31.49 -22.63 -12.61
CA VAL A 169 -31.52 -23.59 -13.73
C VAL A 169 -32.70 -24.57 -13.60
N ASN A 170 -33.03 -24.98 -12.38
CA ASN A 170 -34.12 -25.92 -12.08
C ASN A 170 -35.51 -25.26 -12.06
N GLY A 171 -35.59 -23.93 -12.20
CA GLY A 171 -36.85 -23.19 -12.14
C GLY A 171 -37.44 -23.01 -10.75
N ASP A 172 -36.69 -23.34 -9.70
CA ASP A 172 -37.07 -23.15 -8.29
C ASP A 172 -36.89 -21.69 -7.88
N TYR A 173 -37.78 -20.84 -8.36
CA TYR A 173 -37.88 -19.45 -7.88
C TYR A 173 -38.71 -19.44 -6.58
N GLY A 174 -38.09 -19.66 -5.44
CA GLY A 174 -38.72 -19.39 -4.14
C GLY A 174 -38.88 -17.87 -3.99
N PHE A 175 -40.13 -17.40 -4.06
CA PHE A 175 -40.55 -16.08 -3.59
C PHE A 175 -40.66 -16.08 -2.07
#